data_46fd4ddcb35512b6ddf1b03f4d35ecd3
#
_entry.id   46fd4ddcb35512b6ddf1b03f4d35ecd3
#
_cell.length_a   1.000
_cell.length_b   1.000
_cell.length_c   1.000
_cell.angle_alpha   90.00
_cell.angle_beta   90.00
_cell.angle_gamma   90.00
#
_symmetry.space_group_name_H-M   'P 1'
#
loop_
_entity.id
_entity.type
_entity.pdbx_description
1 polymer ?
#
loop_
_entity_poly.entity_id
_entity_poly.type
_entity_poly.pdbx_seq_one_letter_code
_entity_poly.pdbx_strand_id
1 'polypeptide(L)'
;AIQAGKHIYCEKPSADTLENALTIARLAQAKQVKNGVVQDKLFLPGLLKLKSLIDSGFFGQILSIRGEFGYWVFEGDWRKAQRPSWNYRKQDGGGIILGMLCHWRYVLDNLFGSVQAVSCLGARHIPDRWDEQGQHYHADADDAAYATFQLAGGIVAQINSSWCTRVKRDELVTFHVDGTHGSAVAGLTSCVTQHRVNTPKPVWNPDVPNPIDFQACWEAV
;
A
#
# COMPACT_ATOMS: atom_id res chain seq x y z
N ALA A 1 1.88 16.35 -25.30
CA ALA A 1 3.08 16.89 -24.66
C ALA A 1 4.34 16.25 -25.24
N ILE A 2 4.50 14.89 -25.19
CA ILE A 2 5.71 14.18 -25.64
C ILE A 2 6.01 14.45 -27.12
N GLN A 3 5.00 14.36 -27.99
CA GLN A 3 5.17 14.65 -29.43
C GLN A 3 5.70 16.08 -29.70
N ALA A 4 5.39 17.00 -28.81
CA ALA A 4 5.87 18.39 -28.85
C ALA A 4 7.21 18.57 -28.13
N GLY A 5 7.94 17.48 -27.81
CA GLY A 5 9.24 17.53 -27.15
C GLY A 5 9.23 18.00 -25.69
N LYS A 6 8.07 17.95 -25.01
CA LYS A 6 7.95 18.41 -23.62
C LYS A 6 8.18 17.27 -22.66
N HIS A 7 8.88 17.55 -21.56
CA HIS A 7 8.98 16.65 -20.41
C HIS A 7 7.62 16.47 -19.77
N ILE A 8 7.35 15.31 -19.16
CA ILE A 8 6.08 15.00 -18.53
C ILE A 8 6.28 14.49 -17.10
N TYR A 9 5.37 14.86 -16.23
CA TYR A 9 5.18 14.30 -14.89
C TYR A 9 3.69 14.22 -14.64
N CYS A 10 3.15 13.02 -14.52
CA CYS A 10 1.72 12.81 -14.50
C CYS A 10 1.27 12.05 -13.25
N GLU A 11 0.00 12.20 -12.90
CA GLU A 11 -0.65 11.40 -11.87
C GLU A 11 -0.72 9.92 -12.27
N LYS A 12 -0.82 9.10 -11.24
CA LYS A 12 -1.07 7.67 -11.41
C LYS A 12 -2.58 7.40 -11.62
N PRO A 13 -2.96 6.37 -12.35
CA PRO A 13 -2.10 5.55 -13.22
C PRO A 13 -1.61 6.34 -14.43
N SER A 14 -0.47 5.92 -15.00
CA SER A 14 0.14 6.63 -16.15
C SER A 14 -0.70 6.57 -17.42
N ALA A 15 -1.62 5.61 -17.52
CA ALA A 15 -2.57 5.44 -18.62
C ALA A 15 -3.75 4.56 -18.15
N ASP A 16 -4.78 4.51 -18.96
CA ASP A 16 -5.99 3.71 -18.81
C ASP A 16 -5.77 2.22 -19.14
N THR A 17 -4.83 1.93 -20.03
CA THR A 17 -4.47 0.57 -20.44
C THR A 17 -2.97 0.33 -20.40
N LEU A 18 -2.56 -0.93 -20.31
CA LEU A 18 -1.14 -1.34 -20.41
C LEU A 18 -0.55 -0.92 -21.76
N GLU A 19 -1.30 -1.08 -22.85
CA GLU A 19 -0.84 -0.72 -24.19
C GLU A 19 -0.54 0.78 -24.31
N ASN A 20 -1.42 1.61 -23.80
CA ASN A 20 -1.23 3.06 -23.77
C ASN A 20 -0.05 3.45 -22.87
N ALA A 21 0.13 2.81 -21.71
CA ALA A 21 1.28 3.04 -20.84
C ALA A 21 2.61 2.71 -21.54
N LEU A 22 2.68 1.56 -22.21
CA LEU A 22 3.86 1.16 -22.99
C LEU A 22 4.12 2.11 -24.17
N THR A 23 3.08 2.57 -24.83
CA THR A 23 3.17 3.54 -25.94
C THR A 23 3.74 4.86 -25.45
N ILE A 24 3.26 5.37 -24.32
CA ILE A 24 3.77 6.60 -23.70
C ILE A 24 5.25 6.45 -23.34
N ALA A 25 5.63 5.34 -22.72
CA ALA A 25 7.02 5.10 -22.32
C ALA A 25 7.98 5.02 -23.52
N ARG A 26 7.59 4.26 -24.57
CA ARG A 26 8.36 4.14 -25.81
C ARG A 26 8.49 5.49 -26.55
N LEU A 27 7.40 6.25 -26.61
CA LEU A 27 7.41 7.57 -27.25
C LEU A 27 8.29 8.58 -26.49
N ALA A 28 8.25 8.56 -25.15
CA ALA A 28 9.11 9.39 -24.31
C ALA A 28 10.60 9.06 -24.53
N GLN A 29 10.93 7.77 -24.60
CA GLN A 29 12.27 7.29 -24.91
C GLN A 29 12.73 7.74 -26.31
N ALA A 30 11.91 7.54 -27.33
CA ALA A 30 12.20 7.91 -28.72
C ALA A 30 12.41 9.42 -28.87
N LYS A 31 11.67 10.23 -28.14
CA LYS A 31 11.79 11.70 -28.12
C LYS A 31 12.81 12.24 -27.14
N GLN A 32 13.50 11.37 -26.39
CA GLN A 32 14.49 11.71 -25.38
C GLN A 32 13.97 12.75 -24.36
N VAL A 33 12.70 12.68 -24.02
CA VAL A 33 12.09 13.55 -22.99
C VAL A 33 12.08 12.85 -21.63
N LYS A 34 12.28 13.63 -20.58
CA LYS A 34 12.13 13.13 -19.21
C LYS A 34 10.65 12.82 -18.96
N ASN A 35 10.38 11.70 -18.31
CA ASN A 35 9.04 11.31 -17.93
C ASN A 35 9.05 10.73 -16.50
N GLY A 36 7.93 10.88 -15.82
CA GLY A 36 7.73 10.36 -14.47
C GLY A 36 6.26 10.27 -14.13
N VAL A 37 5.97 9.38 -13.19
CA VAL A 37 4.63 9.18 -12.62
C VAL A 37 4.70 9.46 -11.13
N VAL A 38 3.67 10.11 -10.58
CA VAL A 38 3.58 10.40 -9.14
C VAL A 38 3.42 9.10 -8.37
N GLN A 39 4.50 8.71 -7.67
CA GLN A 39 4.53 7.59 -6.73
C GLN A 39 5.09 8.10 -5.39
N ASP A 40 4.29 8.92 -4.73
CA ASP A 40 4.66 9.70 -3.55
C ASP A 40 4.96 8.86 -2.31
N LYS A 41 4.39 7.66 -2.19
CA LYS A 41 4.45 6.86 -0.96
C LYS A 41 5.87 6.52 -0.51
N LEU A 42 6.79 6.28 -1.44
CA LEU A 42 8.20 6.02 -1.10
C LEU A 42 8.92 7.19 -0.41
N PHE A 43 8.42 8.41 -0.60
CA PHE A 43 9.05 9.64 -0.11
C PHE A 43 8.41 10.16 1.18
N LEU A 44 7.47 9.40 1.76
CA LEU A 44 6.88 9.75 3.04
C LEU A 44 7.87 9.42 4.19
N PRO A 45 7.91 10.23 5.25
CA PRO A 45 8.93 10.11 6.31
C PRO A 45 9.09 8.71 6.88
N GLY A 46 7.98 8.03 7.22
CA GLY A 46 8.04 6.66 7.75
C GLY A 46 8.64 5.66 6.77
N LEU A 47 8.30 5.75 5.47
CA LEU A 47 8.85 4.85 4.46
C LEU A 47 10.30 5.18 4.08
N LEU A 48 10.70 6.45 4.13
CA LEU A 48 12.11 6.84 3.99
C LEU A 48 12.95 6.26 5.13
N LYS A 49 12.40 6.28 6.36
CA LYS A 49 13.08 5.67 7.50
C LYS A 49 13.16 4.15 7.36
N LEU A 50 12.08 3.51 6.93
CA LEU A 50 12.07 2.07 6.62
C LEU A 50 13.14 1.72 5.59
N LYS A 51 13.27 2.53 4.53
CA LYS A 51 14.34 2.34 3.54
C LYS A 51 15.72 2.43 4.17
N SER A 52 15.97 3.41 5.02
CA SER A 52 17.25 3.56 5.74
C SER A 52 17.57 2.34 6.60
N LEU A 53 16.57 1.75 7.27
CA LEU A 53 16.73 0.52 8.05
C LEU A 53 17.08 -0.69 7.16
N ILE A 54 16.45 -0.80 5.98
CA ILE A 54 16.77 -1.85 5.01
C ILE A 54 18.22 -1.68 4.52
N ASP A 55 18.59 -0.49 4.08
CA ASP A 55 19.92 -0.18 3.54
C ASP A 55 21.02 -0.40 4.59
N SER A 56 20.73 -0.20 5.88
CA SER A 56 21.69 -0.45 6.98
C SER A 56 21.82 -1.92 7.38
N GLY A 57 20.99 -2.82 6.83
CA GLY A 57 20.97 -4.23 7.21
C GLY A 57 20.33 -4.52 8.57
N PHE A 58 19.57 -3.57 9.13
CA PHE A 58 18.91 -3.70 10.44
C PHE A 58 18.09 -4.99 10.59
N PHE A 59 17.42 -5.41 9.53
CA PHE A 59 16.55 -6.59 9.56
C PHE A 59 17.29 -7.93 9.51
N GLY A 60 18.56 -7.94 9.09
CA GLY A 60 19.18 -9.18 8.63
C GLY A 60 18.47 -9.71 7.38
N GLN A 61 18.04 -10.97 7.38
CA GLN A 61 17.17 -11.50 6.33
C GLN A 61 15.72 -11.06 6.60
N ILE A 62 15.11 -10.38 5.67
CA ILE A 62 13.68 -10.05 5.73
C ILE A 62 12.88 -11.32 5.44
N LEU A 63 11.89 -11.60 6.28
CA LEU A 63 11.08 -12.80 6.24
C LEU A 63 9.69 -12.52 5.67
N SER A 64 9.02 -11.51 6.23
CA SER A 64 7.65 -11.18 5.86
C SER A 64 7.35 -9.69 5.98
N ILE A 65 6.33 -9.27 5.25
CA ILE A 65 5.79 -7.92 5.25
C ILE A 65 4.27 -8.02 5.41
N ARG A 66 3.72 -7.24 6.33
CA ARG A 66 2.27 -7.05 6.46
C ARG A 66 1.96 -5.58 6.23
N GLY A 67 1.20 -5.30 5.18
CA GLY A 67 0.77 -3.96 4.83
C GLY A 67 -0.73 -3.80 5.07
N GLU A 68 -1.13 -2.67 5.61
CA GLU A 68 -2.53 -2.33 5.75
C GLU A 68 -2.78 -0.88 5.39
N PHE A 69 -3.79 -0.68 4.54
CA PHE A 69 -4.30 0.62 4.17
C PHE A 69 -5.82 0.61 4.24
N GLY A 70 -6.40 1.67 4.73
CA GLY A 70 -7.83 1.87 4.57
C GLY A 70 -8.42 2.84 5.57
N TYR A 71 -9.62 3.23 5.25
CA TYR A 71 -10.50 4.03 6.08
C TYR A 71 -11.94 3.91 5.56
N TRP A 72 -12.92 4.36 6.37
CA TRP A 72 -14.30 4.37 5.93
C TRP A 72 -14.53 5.53 4.97
N VAL A 73 -15.01 5.22 3.76
CA VAL A 73 -15.38 6.21 2.76
C VAL A 73 -16.90 6.25 2.68
N PHE A 74 -17.48 7.40 3.04
CA PHE A 74 -18.93 7.59 3.02
C PHE A 74 -19.50 7.36 1.62
N GLU A 75 -20.53 6.54 1.56
CA GLU A 75 -21.22 6.09 0.36
C GLU A 75 -22.19 7.10 -0.25
N GLY A 76 -22.69 8.04 0.55
CA GLY A 76 -23.56 9.13 0.10
C GLY A 76 -25.03 9.03 0.53
N ASP A 77 -25.43 7.98 1.29
CA ASP A 77 -26.81 7.74 1.72
C ASP A 77 -27.29 8.71 2.80
N TRP A 78 -26.54 8.83 3.89
CA TRP A 78 -26.86 9.72 5.02
C TRP A 78 -25.88 10.90 5.15
N ARG A 79 -24.77 10.82 4.49
CA ARG A 79 -23.74 11.84 4.42
C ARG A 79 -23.20 11.89 2.99
N LYS A 80 -22.94 13.10 2.47
CA LYS A 80 -22.43 13.29 1.11
C LYS A 80 -21.27 12.34 0.82
N ALA A 81 -21.30 11.73 -0.35
CA ALA A 81 -20.24 10.84 -0.82
C ALA A 81 -18.87 11.53 -0.74
N GLN A 82 -17.90 10.82 -0.19
CA GLN A 82 -16.58 11.37 0.08
C GLN A 82 -15.66 11.31 -1.15
N ARG A 83 -15.91 10.36 -2.05
CA ARG A 83 -15.13 10.19 -3.28
C ARG A 83 -16.04 10.34 -4.50
N PRO A 84 -15.51 10.87 -5.60
CA PRO A 84 -16.23 10.89 -6.88
C PRO A 84 -16.66 9.51 -7.33
N SER A 85 -17.84 9.42 -7.93
CA SER A 85 -18.50 8.17 -8.32
C SER A 85 -17.69 7.32 -9.30
N TRP A 86 -16.85 7.93 -10.14
CA TRP A 86 -15.98 7.21 -11.07
C TRP A 86 -15.04 6.22 -10.37
N ASN A 87 -14.64 6.48 -9.11
CA ASN A 87 -13.81 5.56 -8.33
C ASN A 87 -14.42 4.17 -8.13
N TYR A 88 -15.73 4.05 -8.32
CA TYR A 88 -16.49 2.82 -8.10
C TYR A 88 -17.12 2.25 -9.38
N ARG A 89 -16.70 2.76 -10.55
CA ARG A 89 -17.14 2.30 -11.86
C ARG A 89 -15.97 1.72 -12.65
N LYS A 90 -16.05 0.45 -13.02
CA LYS A 90 -14.97 -0.24 -13.78
C LYS A 90 -14.68 0.42 -15.11
N GLN A 91 -15.73 0.83 -15.84
CA GLN A 91 -15.60 1.50 -17.13
C GLN A 91 -14.80 2.80 -17.06
N ASP A 92 -14.78 3.47 -15.90
CA ASP A 92 -14.10 4.74 -15.67
C ASP A 92 -12.68 4.51 -15.06
N GLY A 93 -12.21 3.26 -14.99
CA GLY A 93 -10.93 2.91 -14.39
C GLY A 93 -10.94 2.92 -12.85
N GLY A 94 -12.13 2.80 -12.24
CA GLY A 94 -12.31 2.73 -10.80
C GLY A 94 -11.86 1.40 -10.20
N GLY A 95 -11.88 1.36 -8.86
CA GLY A 95 -11.51 0.21 -8.04
C GLY A 95 -10.25 0.45 -7.22
N ILE A 96 -10.25 -0.14 -6.01
CA ILE A 96 -9.13 0.02 -5.07
C ILE A 96 -7.90 -0.76 -5.54
N ILE A 97 -8.07 -1.83 -6.32
CA ILE A 97 -6.96 -2.57 -6.91
C ILE A 97 -6.16 -1.64 -7.83
N LEU A 98 -6.81 -0.99 -8.79
CA LEU A 98 -6.14 -0.04 -9.67
C LEU A 98 -5.67 1.21 -8.93
N GLY A 99 -6.48 1.71 -7.99
CA GLY A 99 -6.21 2.94 -7.28
C GLY A 99 -5.10 2.87 -6.24
N MET A 100 -4.95 1.72 -5.57
CA MET A 100 -4.04 1.58 -4.42
C MET A 100 -2.99 0.50 -4.56
N LEU A 101 -3.28 -0.68 -5.15
CA LEU A 101 -2.26 -1.72 -5.27
C LEU A 101 -1.11 -1.32 -6.18
N CYS A 102 -1.30 -0.38 -7.10
CA CYS A 102 -0.21 0.21 -7.88
C CYS A 102 0.84 0.88 -7.00
N HIS A 103 0.43 1.57 -5.92
CA HIS A 103 1.36 2.16 -4.96
C HIS A 103 2.13 1.07 -4.19
N TRP A 104 1.41 0.03 -3.72
CA TRP A 104 2.05 -1.03 -2.94
C TRP A 104 2.99 -1.87 -3.79
N ARG A 105 2.62 -2.16 -5.05
CA ARG A 105 3.54 -2.78 -5.99
C ARG A 105 4.81 -1.97 -6.15
N TYR A 106 4.69 -0.65 -6.30
CA TYR A 106 5.84 0.25 -6.43
C TYR A 106 6.69 0.26 -5.15
N VAL A 107 6.06 0.29 -3.96
CA VAL A 107 6.77 0.19 -2.68
C VAL A 107 7.52 -1.15 -2.57
N LEU A 108 6.86 -2.26 -2.88
CA LEU A 108 7.46 -3.59 -2.80
C LEU A 108 8.68 -3.72 -3.73
N ASP A 109 8.51 -3.36 -4.99
CA ASP A 109 9.60 -3.46 -6.00
C ASP A 109 10.82 -2.59 -5.65
N ASN A 110 10.61 -1.44 -5.02
CA ASN A 110 11.69 -0.49 -4.73
C ASN A 110 12.37 -0.72 -3.37
N LEU A 111 11.67 -1.30 -2.40
CA LEU A 111 12.24 -1.51 -1.06
C LEU A 111 12.68 -2.96 -0.81
N PHE A 112 11.96 -3.94 -1.34
CA PHE A 112 12.10 -5.33 -0.92
C PHE A 112 12.48 -6.31 -2.03
N GLY A 113 12.41 -5.86 -3.27
CA GLY A 113 12.71 -6.67 -4.44
C GLY A 113 11.50 -6.96 -5.32
N SER A 114 11.75 -7.46 -6.52
CA SER A 114 10.73 -7.63 -7.55
C SER A 114 9.65 -8.64 -7.15
N VAL A 115 8.40 -8.28 -7.42
CA VAL A 115 7.25 -9.18 -7.26
C VAL A 115 7.33 -10.30 -8.32
N GLN A 116 7.31 -11.55 -7.85
CA GLN A 116 7.37 -12.76 -8.68
C GLN A 116 5.98 -13.36 -8.94
N ALA A 117 5.12 -13.31 -7.93
CA ALA A 117 3.75 -13.81 -8.01
C ALA A 117 2.83 -13.00 -7.11
N VAL A 118 1.54 -12.99 -7.46
CA VAL A 118 0.49 -12.37 -6.65
C VAL A 118 -0.78 -13.19 -6.68
N SER A 119 -1.44 -13.30 -5.52
CA SER A 119 -2.81 -13.77 -5.39
C SER A 119 -3.62 -12.64 -4.74
N CYS A 120 -4.75 -12.27 -5.32
CA CYS A 120 -5.56 -11.17 -4.82
C CYS A 120 -7.05 -11.49 -4.91
N LEU A 121 -7.75 -11.28 -3.81
CA LEU A 121 -9.20 -11.26 -3.76
C LEU A 121 -9.67 -9.80 -3.72
N GLY A 122 -10.32 -9.35 -4.81
CA GLY A 122 -11.06 -8.10 -4.84
C GLY A 122 -12.47 -8.30 -4.30
N ALA A 123 -12.96 -7.37 -3.53
CA ALA A 123 -14.32 -7.40 -2.99
C ALA A 123 -15.05 -6.07 -3.21
N ARG A 124 -16.36 -6.15 -3.29
CA ARG A 124 -17.28 -5.03 -3.34
C ARG A 124 -18.22 -5.14 -2.16
N HIS A 125 -17.83 -4.52 -1.05
CA HIS A 125 -18.56 -4.64 0.21
C HIS A 125 -19.78 -3.71 0.28
N ILE A 126 -19.68 -2.52 -0.36
CA ILE A 126 -20.76 -1.53 -0.41
C ILE A 126 -21.13 -1.25 -1.86
N PRO A 127 -22.05 -2.05 -2.44
CA PRO A 127 -22.42 -1.90 -3.84
C PRO A 127 -23.36 -0.71 -4.09
N ASP A 128 -24.18 -0.33 -3.12
CA ASP A 128 -25.12 0.77 -3.27
C ASP A 128 -24.48 2.08 -2.81
N ARG A 129 -24.40 3.03 -3.73
CA ARG A 129 -23.74 4.32 -3.54
C ARG A 129 -24.52 5.44 -4.20
N TRP A 130 -24.17 6.68 -3.86
CA TRP A 130 -24.77 7.90 -4.40
C TRP A 130 -23.70 8.75 -5.06
N ASP A 131 -24.04 9.33 -6.21
CA ASP A 131 -23.12 10.16 -6.96
C ASP A 131 -23.07 11.61 -6.41
N GLU A 132 -22.38 12.48 -7.14
CA GLU A 132 -22.16 13.88 -6.78
C GLU A 132 -23.46 14.70 -6.77
N GLN A 133 -24.50 14.23 -7.46
CA GLN A 133 -25.83 14.81 -7.53
C GLN A 133 -26.79 14.19 -6.51
N GLY A 134 -26.34 13.20 -5.73
CA GLY A 134 -27.15 12.45 -4.77
C GLY A 134 -28.05 11.41 -5.43
N GLN A 135 -27.76 11.00 -6.67
CA GLN A 135 -28.48 9.94 -7.35
C GLN A 135 -27.88 8.58 -6.98
N HIS A 136 -28.77 7.65 -6.59
CA HIS A 136 -28.38 6.28 -6.29
C HIS A 136 -27.84 5.58 -7.55
N TYR A 137 -26.76 4.82 -7.39
CA TYR A 137 -26.22 3.93 -8.42
C TYR A 137 -25.66 2.66 -7.80
N HIS A 138 -25.55 1.60 -8.60
CA HIS A 138 -24.92 0.35 -8.21
C HIS A 138 -23.45 0.35 -8.69
N ALA A 139 -22.52 0.39 -7.72
CA ALA A 139 -21.09 0.31 -7.99
C ALA A 139 -20.72 -1.08 -8.52
N ASP A 140 -19.79 -1.15 -9.47
CA ASP A 140 -19.31 -2.41 -10.05
C ASP A 140 -17.80 -2.65 -9.86
N ALA A 141 -17.06 -1.62 -9.43
CA ALA A 141 -15.64 -1.74 -9.09
C ALA A 141 -15.42 -2.16 -7.63
N ASP A 142 -14.25 -2.72 -7.35
CA ASP A 142 -13.85 -3.18 -6.01
C ASP A 142 -13.59 -2.01 -5.05
N ASP A 143 -14.04 -2.15 -3.80
CA ASP A 143 -13.78 -1.21 -2.70
C ASP A 143 -12.90 -1.81 -1.59
N ALA A 144 -12.53 -3.08 -1.73
CA ALA A 144 -11.55 -3.75 -0.89
C ALA A 144 -10.71 -4.75 -1.71
N ALA A 145 -9.46 -4.94 -1.31
CA ALA A 145 -8.53 -5.88 -1.91
C ALA A 145 -7.65 -6.53 -0.84
N TYR A 146 -7.52 -7.85 -0.92
CA TYR A 146 -6.75 -8.69 -0.02
C TYR A 146 -5.71 -9.44 -0.84
N ALA A 147 -4.45 -9.02 -0.76
CA ALA A 147 -3.41 -9.51 -1.65
C ALA A 147 -2.24 -10.14 -0.91
N THR A 148 -1.73 -11.24 -1.45
CA THR A 148 -0.48 -11.88 -1.03
C THR A 148 0.47 -11.88 -2.21
N PHE A 149 1.69 -11.37 -1.98
CA PHE A 149 2.76 -11.28 -2.97
C PHE A 149 3.92 -12.19 -2.56
N GLN A 150 4.51 -12.85 -3.54
CA GLN A 150 5.84 -13.46 -3.43
C GLN A 150 6.86 -12.55 -4.09
N LEU A 151 7.93 -12.21 -3.36
CA LEU A 151 9.01 -11.38 -3.87
C LEU A 151 10.28 -12.22 -4.11
N ALA A 152 11.20 -11.67 -4.89
CA ALA A 152 12.53 -12.23 -5.03
C ALA A 152 13.19 -12.41 -3.63
N GLY A 153 13.96 -13.51 -3.46
CA GLY A 153 14.58 -13.81 -2.16
C GLY A 153 13.67 -14.54 -1.17
N GLY A 154 12.45 -14.92 -1.57
CA GLY A 154 11.54 -15.72 -0.73
C GLY A 154 10.72 -14.91 0.27
N ILE A 155 10.75 -13.58 0.19
CA ILE A 155 9.94 -12.70 1.04
C ILE A 155 8.46 -12.84 0.67
N VAL A 156 7.59 -12.98 1.68
CA VAL A 156 6.14 -12.97 1.51
C VAL A 156 5.58 -11.66 2.04
N ALA A 157 4.80 -10.96 1.21
CA ALA A 157 4.10 -9.76 1.61
C ALA A 157 2.58 -9.96 1.52
N GLN A 158 1.87 -9.65 2.59
CA GLN A 158 0.41 -9.60 2.62
C GLN A 158 -0.03 -8.15 2.79
N ILE A 159 -0.83 -7.66 1.85
CA ILE A 159 -1.28 -6.26 1.88
C ILE A 159 -2.79 -6.20 1.66
N ASN A 160 -3.47 -5.64 2.65
CA ASN A 160 -4.89 -5.36 2.59
C ASN A 160 -5.13 -3.87 2.31
N SER A 161 -6.10 -3.59 1.47
CA SER A 161 -6.55 -2.23 1.19
C SER A 161 -8.07 -2.17 1.19
N SER A 162 -8.67 -1.23 1.93
CA SER A 162 -10.13 -1.14 1.99
C SER A 162 -10.62 0.29 2.21
N TRP A 163 -11.65 0.67 1.46
CA TRP A 163 -12.42 1.89 1.68
C TRP A 163 -13.64 1.66 2.61
N CYS A 164 -13.77 0.43 3.14
CA CYS A 164 -14.87 0.00 3.97
C CYS A 164 -14.42 -0.47 5.37
N THR A 165 -13.33 0.12 5.89
CA THR A 165 -12.80 -0.25 7.21
C THR A 165 -12.74 0.94 8.16
N ARG A 166 -13.12 0.73 9.43
CA ARG A 166 -12.94 1.72 10.49
C ARG A 166 -11.58 1.52 11.13
N VAL A 167 -10.82 2.59 11.20
CA VAL A 167 -9.41 2.53 11.62
C VAL A 167 -9.28 2.47 13.14
N LYS A 168 -8.52 1.48 13.64
CA LYS A 168 -8.08 1.36 15.03
C LYS A 168 -6.57 1.13 15.08
N ARG A 169 -5.83 1.95 14.37
CA ARG A 169 -4.37 2.00 14.34
C ARG A 169 -3.93 3.46 14.25
N ASP A 170 -2.67 3.76 14.52
CA ASP A 170 -2.19 5.14 14.60
C ASP A 170 -2.18 5.87 13.26
N GLU A 171 -1.97 5.13 12.15
CA GLU A 171 -1.90 5.71 10.81
C GLU A 171 -2.77 4.96 9.80
N LEU A 172 -3.16 5.64 8.70
CA LEU A 172 -3.98 5.05 7.64
C LEU A 172 -3.24 3.96 6.85
N VAL A 173 -1.91 4.05 6.81
CA VAL A 173 -1.03 3.07 6.18
C VAL A 173 -0.05 2.57 7.22
N THR A 174 0.15 1.26 7.28
CA THR A 174 1.21 0.65 8.07
C THR A 174 1.88 -0.47 7.28
N PHE A 175 3.20 -0.53 7.37
CA PHE A 175 4.02 -1.65 6.90
C PHE A 175 4.76 -2.23 8.09
N HIS A 176 4.40 -3.43 8.48
CA HIS A 176 5.12 -4.21 9.49
C HIS A 176 6.06 -5.16 8.77
N VAL A 177 7.35 -5.00 8.98
CA VAL A 177 8.42 -5.79 8.36
C VAL A 177 9.10 -6.60 9.45
N ASP A 178 9.15 -7.91 9.28
CA ASP A 178 9.83 -8.83 10.18
C ASP A 178 11.09 -9.38 9.52
N GLY A 179 12.19 -9.36 10.24
CA GLY A 179 13.47 -9.90 9.84
C GLY A 179 14.13 -10.73 10.96
N THR A 180 15.23 -11.41 10.63
CA THR A 180 15.94 -12.27 11.59
C THR A 180 16.65 -11.50 12.70
N HIS A 181 16.95 -10.22 12.49
CA HIS A 181 17.67 -9.37 13.45
C HIS A 181 16.79 -8.29 14.08
N GLY A 182 15.69 -7.92 13.46
CA GLY A 182 14.78 -6.92 13.98
C GLY A 182 13.52 -6.80 13.15
N SER A 183 12.56 -6.09 13.70
CA SER A 183 11.29 -5.75 13.06
C SER A 183 11.06 -4.24 13.08
N ALA A 184 10.29 -3.74 12.14
CA ALA A 184 9.86 -2.34 12.12
C ALA A 184 8.39 -2.23 11.72
N VAL A 185 7.72 -1.21 12.26
CA VAL A 185 6.41 -0.76 11.80
C VAL A 185 6.53 0.66 11.30
N ALA A 186 6.36 0.84 10.01
CA ALA A 186 6.44 2.13 9.34
C ALA A 186 5.06 2.56 8.84
N GLY A 187 4.72 3.81 9.09
CA GLY A 187 3.53 4.47 8.58
C GLY A 187 3.85 5.57 7.58
N LEU A 188 2.95 6.54 7.45
CA LEU A 188 3.16 7.70 6.57
C LEU A 188 4.19 8.67 7.17
N THR A 189 4.18 8.83 8.49
CA THR A 189 4.94 9.87 9.20
C THR A 189 5.92 9.33 10.22
N SER A 190 5.71 8.11 10.71
CA SER A 190 6.47 7.51 11.81
C SER A 190 7.03 6.15 11.47
N CYS A 191 8.06 5.74 12.19
CA CYS A 191 8.61 4.39 12.15
C CYS A 191 9.05 4.00 13.57
N VAL A 192 8.68 2.81 13.99
CA VAL A 192 9.14 2.21 15.25
C VAL A 192 9.83 0.88 14.97
N THR A 193 10.79 0.53 15.80
CA THR A 193 11.61 -0.68 15.63
C THR A 193 11.70 -1.48 16.91
N GLN A 194 11.89 -2.78 16.77
CA GLN A 194 12.27 -3.68 17.86
C GLN A 194 13.43 -4.56 17.37
N HIS A 195 14.61 -4.41 17.96
CA HIS A 195 15.75 -5.26 17.65
C HIS A 195 15.69 -6.57 18.42
N ARG A 196 16.27 -7.64 17.87
CA ARG A 196 16.25 -8.99 18.47
C ARG A 196 16.76 -9.06 19.92
N VAL A 197 17.71 -8.18 20.30
CA VAL A 197 18.23 -8.14 21.68
C VAL A 197 17.21 -7.63 22.67
N ASN A 198 16.24 -6.84 22.21
CA ASN A 198 15.18 -6.25 23.01
C ASN A 198 13.84 -7.01 22.87
N THR A 199 13.81 -8.09 22.07
CA THR A 199 12.58 -8.85 21.85
C THR A 199 12.18 -9.57 23.14
N PRO A 200 10.97 -9.35 23.69
CA PRO A 200 10.49 -10.04 24.87
C PRO A 200 10.50 -11.55 24.69
N LYS A 201 10.95 -12.28 25.72
CA LYS A 201 11.00 -13.76 25.72
C LYS A 201 9.81 -14.30 26.49
N PRO A 202 8.70 -14.67 25.84
CA PRO A 202 7.58 -15.28 26.52
C PRO A 202 7.98 -16.65 27.10
N VAL A 203 7.54 -16.90 28.34
CA VAL A 203 7.60 -18.24 28.93
C VAL A 203 6.19 -18.79 28.89
N TRP A 204 5.97 -19.81 28.08
CA TRP A 204 4.68 -20.47 28.06
C TRP A 204 4.48 -21.27 29.33
N ASN A 205 3.52 -20.87 30.15
CA ASN A 205 3.02 -21.63 31.29
C ASN A 205 1.48 -21.48 31.31
N PRO A 206 0.71 -22.56 31.05
CA PRO A 206 -0.75 -22.49 31.00
C PRO A 206 -1.39 -22.15 32.35
N ASP A 207 -0.66 -22.38 33.48
CA ASP A 207 -1.17 -22.20 34.82
C ASP A 207 -0.93 -20.79 35.39
N VAL A 208 -0.19 -19.96 34.68
CA VAL A 208 0.14 -18.59 35.13
C VAL A 208 -0.20 -17.58 34.03
N PRO A 209 -0.90 -16.48 34.36
CA PRO A 209 -1.11 -15.38 33.36
C PRO A 209 0.22 -14.93 32.79
N ASN A 210 0.30 -14.79 31.48
CA ASN A 210 1.52 -14.32 30.82
C ASN A 210 1.76 -12.85 31.16
N PRO A 211 2.78 -12.50 31.95
CA PRO A 211 3.06 -11.13 32.36
C PRO A 211 3.79 -10.33 31.28
N ILE A 212 4.06 -10.92 30.10
CA ILE A 212 4.90 -10.28 29.09
C ILE A 212 4.10 -9.27 28.28
N ASP A 213 4.57 -8.04 28.31
CA ASP A 213 4.12 -6.98 27.41
C ASP A 213 4.84 -7.09 26.07
N PHE A 214 4.16 -7.64 25.06
CA PHE A 214 4.68 -7.74 23.69
C PHE A 214 4.80 -6.39 22.98
N GLN A 215 4.21 -5.33 23.54
CA GLN A 215 4.34 -3.96 23.04
C GLN A 215 5.56 -3.24 23.61
N ALA A 216 6.19 -3.80 24.64
CA ALA A 216 7.40 -3.23 25.22
C ALA A 216 8.57 -3.25 24.24
N CYS A 217 9.52 -2.35 24.45
CA CYS A 217 10.78 -2.30 23.70
C CYS A 217 10.63 -2.01 22.20
N TRP A 218 9.55 -1.36 21.80
CA TRP A 218 9.45 -0.70 20.49
C TRP A 218 9.95 0.74 20.62
N GLU A 219 10.92 1.10 19.78
CA GLU A 219 11.59 2.40 19.81
C GLU A 219 11.27 3.22 18.57
N ALA A 220 10.91 4.50 18.76
CA ALA A 220 10.76 5.43 17.64
C ALA A 220 12.12 5.74 17.00
N VAL A 221 12.18 5.83 15.70
CA VAL A 221 13.41 6.05 14.93
C VAL A 221 13.22 7.12 13.85
#